data_59b7a0bf2dd5c32b5770ef299d8d58f6
#
_entry.id   59b7a0bf2dd5c32b5770ef299d8d58f6
#
_cell.length_a   1.000
_cell.length_b   1.000
_cell.length_c   1.000
_cell.angle_alpha   90.00
_cell.angle_beta   90.00
_cell.angle_gamma   90.00
#
_symmetry.space_group_name_H-M   'P 1'
#
loop_
_entity.id
_entity.type
_entity.pdbx_description
1 polymer ?
#
loop_
_entity_poly.entity_id
_entity_poly.type
_entity_poly.pdbx_seq_one_letter_code
_entity_poly.pdbx_strand_id
1 'polypeptide(L)'
;MARLARSEVFDPDEVAIAHVCSRTVRRCFLMGDDPVTGKNYDHRKEWIEQYLVHFASCFGVDLLGYALLSNHAHLILRTRPDVVATWSDHEVARRWMLICPHRRGPDGQALPPTEGEIQSIAGCGNKCGEIRKRLSSISWWMRLLCQRVAMRANHEDEESGHFFQNRFHATRIVDEASLLACAAYVDLNPIRASMAKTLEQSDHTSVQRRIESLTSARDRGVPAAKRRDNFLAPVSIDERSDPIGPCASRSGKRCSDKGFLAMSLKDYLQTLDWTARQIAAGKSGRTPADAPPVLQRLGLDTPTWCELVRDFGRLFYLVAGRPECVDPLKSRKMQRRYHLRRRARELLTRAD
;
A
#
# COMPACT_ATOMS: atom_id res chain seq x y z
N MET A 1 -23.58 11.49 -5.22
CA MET A 1 -23.72 10.95 -3.84
C MET A 1 -22.51 11.31 -3.00
N ALA A 2 -22.70 11.77 -1.75
CA ALA A 2 -21.61 12.05 -0.84
C ALA A 2 -20.77 10.78 -0.57
N ARG A 3 -19.44 10.91 -0.48
CA ARG A 3 -18.54 9.81 -0.12
C ARG A 3 -18.72 9.49 1.37
N LEU A 4 -18.65 8.20 1.73
CA LEU A 4 -18.66 7.76 3.12
C LEU A 4 -17.51 8.40 3.92
N ALA A 5 -17.73 8.63 5.22
CA ALA A 5 -16.66 8.94 6.13
C ALA A 5 -15.68 7.74 6.20
N ARG A 6 -14.39 7.99 6.39
CA ARG A 6 -13.39 6.90 6.41
C ARG A 6 -13.55 6.00 7.64
N SER A 7 -14.03 6.54 8.75
CA SER A 7 -14.38 5.78 9.94
C SER A 7 -15.51 4.77 9.72
N GLU A 8 -16.37 5.01 8.74
CA GLU A 8 -17.41 4.04 8.35
C GLU A 8 -16.86 2.88 7.52
N VAL A 9 -15.68 3.06 6.89
CA VAL A 9 -14.99 2.03 6.08
C VAL A 9 -13.97 1.29 6.92
N PHE A 10 -13.18 2.00 7.73
CA PHE A 10 -12.11 1.47 8.55
C PHE A 10 -12.36 1.81 10.00
N ASP A 11 -12.56 0.78 10.82
CA ASP A 11 -12.59 0.91 12.26
C ASP A 11 -11.17 1.23 12.74
N PRO A 12 -10.96 2.26 13.57
CA PRO A 12 -9.63 2.62 14.05
C PRO A 12 -8.98 1.54 14.92
N ASP A 13 -9.78 0.67 15.53
CA ASP A 13 -9.32 -0.37 16.44
C ASP A 13 -9.17 -1.76 15.74
N GLU A 14 -9.46 -1.83 14.43
CA GLU A 14 -9.41 -3.06 13.65
C GLU A 14 -8.20 -3.10 12.72
N VAL A 15 -7.53 -4.25 12.65
CA VAL A 15 -6.56 -4.52 11.60
C VAL A 15 -7.30 -4.65 10.27
N ALA A 16 -7.03 -3.76 9.35
CA ALA A 16 -7.70 -3.72 8.06
C ALA A 16 -6.68 -3.48 6.92
N ILE A 17 -6.89 -4.16 5.80
CA ILE A 17 -6.09 -3.97 4.59
C ILE A 17 -6.88 -3.14 3.59
N ALA A 18 -6.24 -2.16 2.99
CA ALA A 18 -6.82 -1.33 1.96
C ALA A 18 -5.89 -1.12 0.78
N HIS A 19 -6.45 -1.20 -0.41
CA HIS A 19 -5.89 -0.59 -1.61
C HIS A 19 -6.31 0.88 -1.65
N VAL A 20 -5.34 1.79 -1.73
CA VAL A 20 -5.58 3.22 -1.87
C VAL A 20 -5.00 3.74 -3.18
N CYS A 21 -5.72 4.67 -3.82
CA CYS A 21 -5.28 5.30 -5.06
C CYS A 21 -5.49 6.80 -4.95
N SER A 22 -4.43 7.57 -5.26
CA SER A 22 -4.45 9.01 -5.36
C SER A 22 -4.06 9.44 -6.77
N ARG A 23 -4.81 10.38 -7.37
CA ARG A 23 -4.59 10.86 -8.74
C ARG A 23 -4.32 12.34 -8.75
N THR A 24 -3.44 12.78 -9.64
CA THR A 24 -3.18 14.19 -9.92
C THR A 24 -4.40 14.86 -10.54
N VAL A 25 -4.48 16.18 -10.40
CA VAL A 25 -5.55 17.00 -10.99
C VAL A 25 -5.64 16.78 -12.49
N ARG A 26 -6.86 16.75 -13.01
CA ARG A 26 -7.13 16.58 -14.46
C ARG A 26 -6.41 15.41 -15.11
N ARG A 27 -5.84 14.49 -14.33
CA ARG A 27 -4.98 13.38 -14.77
C ARG A 27 -3.68 13.84 -15.48
N CYS A 28 -3.22 15.06 -15.21
CA CYS A 28 -1.95 15.55 -15.72
C CYS A 28 -0.78 14.67 -15.25
N PHE A 29 0.27 14.56 -16.05
CA PHE A 29 1.44 13.71 -15.79
C PHE A 29 2.43 14.41 -14.85
N LEU A 30 1.94 14.88 -13.67
CA LEU A 30 2.72 15.65 -12.72
C LEU A 30 3.75 14.83 -11.91
N MET A 31 3.90 13.55 -12.21
CA MET A 31 4.87 12.61 -11.61
C MET A 31 5.56 11.75 -12.69
N GLY A 32 5.78 12.27 -13.90
CA GLY A 32 6.41 11.53 -14.99
C GLY A 32 6.62 12.43 -16.20
N ASP A 33 6.84 11.83 -17.37
CA ASP A 33 6.94 12.58 -18.62
C ASP A 33 5.58 13.18 -18.98
N ASP A 34 5.52 14.51 -19.03
CA ASP A 34 4.30 15.20 -19.45
C ASP A 34 4.31 15.44 -20.97
N PRO A 35 3.44 14.74 -21.73
CA PRO A 35 3.42 14.86 -23.19
C PRO A 35 2.93 16.23 -23.68
N VAL A 36 2.31 17.04 -22.81
CA VAL A 36 1.80 18.37 -23.18
C VAL A 36 2.89 19.42 -23.07
N THR A 37 3.65 19.43 -21.97
CA THR A 37 4.70 20.43 -21.71
C THR A 37 6.10 19.94 -22.10
N GLY A 38 6.28 18.63 -22.32
CA GLY A 38 7.58 17.99 -22.54
C GLY A 38 8.47 17.95 -21.29
N LYS A 39 7.96 18.35 -20.13
CA LYS A 39 8.72 18.30 -18.87
C LYS A 39 8.71 16.90 -18.27
N ASN A 40 9.85 16.49 -17.70
CA ASN A 40 9.97 15.26 -16.92
C ASN A 40 9.87 15.56 -15.42
N TYR A 41 8.96 14.87 -14.74
CA TYR A 41 8.71 14.98 -13.31
C TYR A 41 8.99 13.67 -12.54
N ASP A 42 9.80 12.77 -13.10
CA ASP A 42 10.08 11.46 -12.50
C ASP A 42 10.73 11.56 -11.10
N HIS A 43 11.55 12.59 -10.89
CA HIS A 43 12.17 12.88 -9.59
C HIS A 43 11.14 13.04 -8.45
N ARG A 44 9.88 13.38 -8.75
CA ARG A 44 8.81 13.47 -7.75
C ARG A 44 8.38 12.10 -7.22
N LYS A 45 8.56 11.04 -8.00
CA LYS A 45 8.35 9.66 -7.53
C LYS A 45 9.39 9.29 -6.46
N GLU A 46 10.63 9.75 -6.61
CA GLU A 46 11.67 9.56 -5.59
C GLU A 46 11.29 10.25 -4.27
N TRP A 47 10.71 11.46 -4.31
CA TRP A 47 10.23 12.13 -3.10
C TRP A 47 9.13 11.32 -2.43
N ILE A 48 8.20 10.76 -3.22
CA ILE A 48 7.13 9.93 -2.67
C ILE A 48 7.73 8.69 -2.02
N GLU A 49 8.68 7.99 -2.66
CA GLU A 49 9.35 6.82 -2.06
C GLU A 49 10.07 7.19 -0.75
N GLN A 50 10.76 8.32 -0.69
CA GLN A 50 11.40 8.80 0.54
C GLN A 50 10.37 8.99 1.67
N TYR A 51 9.19 9.56 1.35
CA TYR A 51 8.10 9.67 2.32
C TYR A 51 7.54 8.30 2.71
N LEU A 52 7.40 7.36 1.78
CA LEU A 52 6.94 5.98 2.08
C LEU A 52 7.89 5.29 3.05
N VAL A 53 9.20 5.36 2.82
CA VAL A 53 10.23 4.82 3.72
C VAL A 53 10.15 5.44 5.10
N HIS A 54 10.06 6.77 5.17
CA HIS A 54 9.96 7.48 6.43
C HIS A 54 8.68 7.14 7.19
N PHE A 55 7.54 7.10 6.51
CA PHE A 55 6.25 6.79 7.12
C PHE A 55 6.16 5.33 7.58
N ALA A 56 6.71 4.39 6.82
CA ALA A 56 6.76 3.00 7.22
C ALA A 56 7.47 2.78 8.55
N SER A 57 8.50 3.60 8.85
CA SER A 57 9.24 3.53 10.10
C SER A 57 8.53 4.22 11.28
N CYS A 58 7.59 5.13 11.02
CA CYS A 58 6.97 5.95 12.05
C CYS A 58 5.51 5.60 12.34
N PHE A 59 4.71 5.31 11.32
CA PHE A 59 3.30 4.96 11.49
C PHE A 59 3.10 3.52 11.98
N GLY A 60 1.98 3.30 12.65
CA GLY A 60 1.40 1.97 12.94
C GLY A 60 0.61 1.43 11.73
N VAL A 61 1.24 1.46 10.57
CA VAL A 61 0.65 1.02 9.30
C VAL A 61 1.74 0.30 8.50
N ASP A 62 1.47 -0.91 8.09
CA ASP A 62 2.36 -1.64 7.18
C ASP A 62 2.11 -1.20 5.74
N LEU A 63 3.18 -0.98 4.99
CA LEU A 63 3.15 -0.84 3.54
C LEU A 63 3.39 -2.22 2.91
N LEU A 64 2.34 -2.79 2.31
CA LEU A 64 2.38 -4.12 1.69
C LEU A 64 2.89 -4.08 0.25
N GLY A 65 2.53 -3.02 -0.47
CA GLY A 65 2.95 -2.82 -1.84
C GLY A 65 2.62 -1.41 -2.33
N TYR A 66 3.28 -0.99 -3.41
CA TYR A 66 3.02 0.30 -4.06
C TYR A 66 3.45 0.30 -5.53
N ALA A 67 2.84 1.20 -6.30
CA ALA A 67 3.28 1.57 -7.63
C ALA A 67 3.02 3.06 -7.85
N LEU A 68 4.05 3.79 -8.30
CA LEU A 68 3.99 5.20 -8.61
C LEU A 68 4.02 5.37 -10.13
N LEU A 69 2.93 5.90 -10.69
CA LEU A 69 2.80 6.14 -12.11
C LEU A 69 2.87 7.65 -12.40
N SER A 70 2.88 8.02 -13.66
CA SER A 70 3.04 9.43 -14.07
C SER A 70 1.94 10.36 -13.56
N ASN A 71 0.72 9.87 -13.31
CA ASN A 71 -0.42 10.68 -12.90
C ASN A 71 -1.25 10.09 -11.75
N HIS A 72 -0.81 9.01 -11.13
CA HIS A 72 -1.44 8.44 -9.96
C HIS A 72 -0.52 7.49 -9.21
N ALA A 73 -0.81 7.28 -7.94
CA ALA A 73 -0.12 6.36 -7.06
C ALA A 73 -1.07 5.33 -6.47
N HIS A 74 -0.66 4.08 -6.44
CA HIS A 74 -1.33 2.98 -5.76
C HIS A 74 -0.51 2.54 -4.56
N LEU A 75 -1.16 2.38 -3.39
CA LEU A 75 -0.57 1.78 -2.19
C LEU A 75 -1.48 0.68 -1.67
N ILE A 76 -0.89 -0.35 -1.09
CA ILE A 76 -1.61 -1.36 -0.30
C ILE A 76 -1.12 -1.20 1.13
N LEU A 77 -2.03 -0.80 2.01
CA LEU A 77 -1.74 -0.45 3.41
C LEU A 77 -2.53 -1.35 4.35
N ARG A 78 -1.89 -1.75 5.47
CA ARG A 78 -2.54 -2.50 6.55
C ARG A 78 -2.42 -1.72 7.85
N THR A 79 -3.57 -1.35 8.46
CA THR A 79 -3.59 -0.74 9.80
C THR A 79 -3.10 -1.72 10.85
N ARG A 80 -2.33 -1.21 11.82
CA ARG A 80 -1.78 -2.03 12.91
C ARG A 80 -2.01 -1.39 14.28
N PRO A 81 -3.29 -1.18 14.68
CA PRO A 81 -3.61 -0.66 16.00
C PRO A 81 -3.10 -1.60 17.11
N ASP A 82 -3.04 -2.91 16.85
CA ASP A 82 -2.47 -3.93 17.73
C ASP A 82 -0.98 -3.66 18.06
N VAL A 83 -0.18 -3.29 17.07
CA VAL A 83 1.24 -2.89 17.27
C VAL A 83 1.32 -1.56 18.01
N VAL A 84 0.51 -0.57 17.61
CA VAL A 84 0.50 0.76 18.24
C VAL A 84 0.10 0.67 19.72
N ALA A 85 -0.77 -0.26 20.08
CA ALA A 85 -1.17 -0.50 21.47
C ALA A 85 0.01 -0.94 22.36
N THR A 86 1.05 -1.56 21.79
CA THR A 86 2.25 -1.96 22.54
C THR A 86 3.26 -0.82 22.76
N TRP A 87 3.11 0.32 22.09
CA TRP A 87 4.05 1.44 22.23
C TRP A 87 3.82 2.21 23.53
N SER A 88 4.88 2.63 24.18
CA SER A 88 4.80 3.59 25.29
C SER A 88 4.31 4.94 24.80
N ASP A 89 3.82 5.80 25.72
CA ASP A 89 3.40 7.15 25.38
C ASP A 89 4.58 8.00 24.87
N HIS A 90 5.77 7.75 25.39
CA HIS A 90 7.01 8.34 24.89
C HIS A 90 7.29 7.96 23.44
N GLU A 91 7.17 6.68 23.09
CA GLU A 91 7.38 6.20 21.71
C GLU A 91 6.31 6.75 20.75
N VAL A 92 5.04 6.82 21.16
CA VAL A 92 3.97 7.46 20.40
C VAL A 92 4.29 8.93 20.12
N ALA A 93 4.69 9.70 21.15
CA ALA A 93 5.06 11.09 21.02
C ALA A 93 6.27 11.28 20.11
N ARG A 94 7.32 10.48 20.30
CA ARG A 94 8.55 10.51 19.49
C ARG A 94 8.24 10.25 18.01
N ARG A 95 7.47 9.19 17.68
CA ARG A 95 7.09 8.86 16.30
C ARG A 95 6.27 9.96 15.65
N TRP A 96 5.32 10.53 16.37
CA TRP A 96 4.53 11.64 15.88
C TRP A 96 5.38 12.86 15.53
N MET A 97 6.33 13.21 16.39
CA MET A 97 7.21 14.35 16.17
C MET A 97 8.22 14.12 15.04
N LEU A 98 8.63 12.89 14.79
CA LEU A 98 9.40 12.54 13.58
C LEU A 98 8.59 12.75 12.30
N ILE A 99 7.29 12.46 12.35
CA ILE A 99 6.38 12.72 11.22
C ILE A 99 6.06 14.20 11.11
N CYS A 100 5.75 14.89 12.22
CA CYS A 100 5.35 16.29 12.26
C CYS A 100 6.35 17.10 13.10
N PRO A 101 7.54 17.40 12.57
CA PRO A 101 8.58 18.10 13.30
C PRO A 101 8.16 19.54 13.59
N HIS A 102 8.41 19.99 14.82
CA HIS A 102 8.15 21.37 15.24
C HIS A 102 9.26 22.31 14.81
N ARG A 103 10.50 21.81 14.76
CA ARG A 103 11.69 22.62 14.48
C ARG A 103 12.36 22.19 13.19
N ARG A 104 12.91 23.18 12.50
CA ARG A 104 13.72 22.96 11.29
C ARG A 104 15.04 23.70 11.44
N GLY A 105 16.10 23.16 10.86
CA GLY A 105 17.38 23.82 10.73
C GLY A 105 17.37 24.94 9.69
N PRO A 106 18.47 25.68 9.58
CA PRO A 106 18.65 26.74 8.57
C PRO A 106 18.53 26.21 7.13
N ASP A 107 18.83 24.93 6.91
CA ASP A 107 18.71 24.20 5.65
C ASP A 107 17.28 23.71 5.36
N GLY A 108 16.31 24.04 6.22
CA GLY A 108 14.92 23.58 6.12
C GLY A 108 14.70 22.12 6.54
N GLN A 109 15.77 21.38 6.90
CA GLN A 109 15.66 19.99 7.34
C GLN A 109 15.01 19.90 8.72
N ALA A 110 14.22 18.84 8.93
CA ALA A 110 13.60 18.56 10.22
C ALA A 110 14.69 18.25 11.27
N LEU A 111 14.65 18.95 12.39
CA LEU A 111 15.52 18.63 13.53
C LEU A 111 14.91 17.50 14.37
N PRO A 112 15.73 16.64 14.96
CA PRO A 112 15.27 15.62 15.90
C PRO A 112 14.48 16.26 17.06
N PRO A 113 13.40 15.61 17.53
CA PRO A 113 12.65 16.10 18.67
C PRO A 113 13.51 16.08 19.94
N THR A 114 13.38 17.12 20.76
CA THR A 114 13.98 17.16 22.09
C THR A 114 13.15 16.36 23.08
N GLU A 115 13.75 15.95 24.21
CA GLU A 115 13.04 15.24 25.27
C GLU A 115 11.86 16.09 25.82
N GLY A 116 12.06 17.40 26.00
CA GLY A 116 10.99 18.30 26.45
C GLY A 116 9.79 18.36 25.49
N GLU A 117 10.05 18.36 24.18
CA GLU A 117 9.00 18.29 23.16
C GLU A 117 8.24 16.95 23.23
N ILE A 118 8.96 15.83 23.38
CA ILE A 118 8.35 14.48 23.52
C ILE A 118 7.48 14.45 24.78
N GLN A 119 7.97 14.92 25.92
CA GLN A 119 7.23 14.95 27.19
C GLN A 119 5.99 15.85 27.13
N SER A 120 6.00 16.91 26.33
CA SER A 120 4.81 17.78 26.12
C SER A 120 3.61 17.04 25.50
N ILE A 121 3.86 15.93 24.84
CA ILE A 121 2.84 15.03 24.28
C ILE A 121 2.61 13.86 25.22
N ALA A 122 3.66 13.14 25.61
CA ALA A 122 3.59 11.94 26.42
C ALA A 122 2.95 12.19 27.80
N GLY A 123 3.18 13.36 28.39
CA GLY A 123 2.58 13.76 29.67
C GLY A 123 1.08 14.12 29.61
N CYS A 124 0.47 14.15 28.42
CA CYS A 124 -0.94 14.45 28.24
C CYS A 124 -1.68 13.24 27.65
N GLY A 125 -2.34 12.43 28.49
CA GLY A 125 -2.99 11.18 28.10
C GLY A 125 -4.02 11.35 26.98
N ASN A 126 -4.84 12.40 27.00
CA ASN A 126 -5.83 12.68 25.96
C ASN A 126 -5.14 12.95 24.60
N LYS A 127 -4.10 13.78 24.59
CA LYS A 127 -3.33 14.11 23.39
C LYS A 127 -2.60 12.89 22.85
N CYS A 128 -1.98 12.12 23.73
CA CYS A 128 -1.30 10.89 23.37
C CYS A 128 -2.27 9.85 22.81
N GLY A 129 -3.45 9.66 23.40
CA GLY A 129 -4.49 8.77 22.93
C GLY A 129 -5.01 9.14 21.53
N GLU A 130 -5.18 10.44 21.25
CA GLU A 130 -5.55 10.91 19.92
C GLU A 130 -4.45 10.64 18.88
N ILE A 131 -3.20 10.89 19.25
CA ILE A 131 -2.04 10.64 18.37
C ILE A 131 -1.89 9.14 18.08
N ARG A 132 -2.13 8.27 19.06
CA ARG A 132 -2.15 6.82 18.89
C ARG A 132 -3.10 6.40 17.76
N LYS A 133 -4.32 6.93 17.76
CA LYS A 133 -5.32 6.70 16.70
C LYS A 133 -4.87 7.26 15.36
N ARG A 134 -4.22 8.42 15.34
CA ARG A 134 -3.68 9.00 14.10
C ARG A 134 -2.56 8.14 13.51
N LEU A 135 -1.68 7.61 14.32
CA LEU A 135 -0.55 6.80 13.89
C LEU A 135 -0.98 5.45 13.27
N SER A 136 -2.11 4.86 13.67
CA SER A 136 -2.65 3.64 13.06
C SER A 136 -3.65 3.91 11.91
N SER A 137 -3.78 5.15 11.44
CA SER A 137 -4.80 5.56 10.49
C SER A 137 -4.28 5.71 9.06
N ILE A 138 -4.83 4.94 8.12
CA ILE A 138 -4.59 5.12 6.67
C ILE A 138 -4.98 6.54 6.24
N SER A 139 -6.02 7.13 6.83
CA SER A 139 -6.45 8.49 6.49
C SER A 139 -5.41 9.54 6.84
N TRP A 140 -4.74 9.39 7.99
CA TRP A 140 -3.65 10.28 8.41
C TRP A 140 -2.39 10.06 7.59
N TRP A 141 -2.05 8.80 7.29
CA TRP A 141 -0.96 8.46 6.37
C TRP A 141 -1.13 9.19 5.03
N MET A 142 -2.29 8.98 4.38
CA MET A 142 -2.56 9.56 3.06
C MET A 142 -2.70 11.09 3.09
N ARG A 143 -3.28 11.65 4.15
CA ARG A 143 -3.39 13.10 4.33
C ARG A 143 -2.01 13.73 4.32
N LEU A 144 -1.09 13.24 5.17
CA LEU A 144 0.25 13.80 5.29
C LEU A 144 1.09 13.54 4.06
N LEU A 145 0.98 12.37 3.43
CA LEU A 145 1.67 12.07 2.18
C LEU A 145 1.24 13.03 1.08
N CYS A 146 -0.05 13.11 0.81
CA CYS A 146 -0.59 13.97 -0.25
C CYS A 146 -0.28 15.46 0.01
N GLN A 147 -0.39 15.91 1.26
CA GLN A 147 -0.08 17.30 1.62
C GLN A 147 1.39 17.63 1.34
N ARG A 148 2.33 16.78 1.76
CA ARG A 148 3.77 17.04 1.58
C ARG A 148 4.18 17.04 0.12
N VAL A 149 3.67 16.05 -0.64
CA VAL A 149 3.94 15.98 -2.08
C VAL A 149 3.38 17.21 -2.77
N ALA A 150 2.13 17.59 -2.48
CA ALA A 150 1.49 18.77 -3.08
C ALA A 150 2.24 20.06 -2.74
N MET A 151 2.62 20.28 -1.47
CA MET A 151 3.36 21.48 -1.05
C MET A 151 4.72 21.58 -1.75
N ARG A 152 5.44 20.46 -1.85
CA ARG A 152 6.76 20.42 -2.48
C ARG A 152 6.66 20.64 -3.98
N ALA A 153 5.69 20.01 -4.65
CA ALA A 153 5.49 20.15 -6.10
C ALA A 153 4.99 21.56 -6.46
N ASN A 154 4.04 22.12 -5.71
CA ASN A 154 3.56 23.48 -5.94
C ASN A 154 4.69 24.51 -5.73
N HIS A 155 5.56 24.30 -4.75
CA HIS A 155 6.72 25.16 -4.53
C HIS A 155 7.73 25.08 -5.70
N GLU A 156 7.99 23.87 -6.21
CA GLU A 156 8.87 23.66 -7.36
C GLU A 156 8.29 24.28 -8.65
N ASP A 157 6.96 24.16 -8.83
CA ASP A 157 6.27 24.68 -10.02
C ASP A 157 5.97 26.19 -9.92
N GLU A 158 6.22 26.83 -8.77
CA GLU A 158 5.80 28.20 -8.43
C GLU A 158 4.27 28.39 -8.59
N GLU A 159 3.51 27.33 -8.31
CA GLU A 159 2.07 27.25 -8.49
C GLU A 159 1.32 27.14 -7.17
N SER A 160 0.02 27.36 -7.21
CA SER A 160 -0.89 27.19 -6.08
C SER A 160 -2.05 26.28 -6.45
N GLY A 161 -2.75 25.75 -5.42
CA GLY A 161 -3.96 24.95 -5.62
C GLY A 161 -3.79 23.45 -5.39
N HIS A 162 -4.66 22.67 -6.01
CA HIS A 162 -4.71 21.22 -5.79
C HIS A 162 -3.77 20.46 -6.69
N PHE A 163 -2.79 19.75 -6.12
CA PHE A 163 -1.96 18.79 -6.83
C PHE A 163 -2.69 17.47 -7.09
N PHE A 164 -3.43 16.96 -6.08
CA PHE A 164 -4.26 15.76 -6.22
C PHE A 164 -5.72 16.12 -6.47
N GLN A 165 -6.39 15.35 -7.33
CA GLN A 165 -7.74 15.61 -7.83
C GLN A 165 -8.80 15.69 -6.73
N ASN A 166 -8.73 14.82 -5.74
CA ASN A 166 -9.69 14.70 -4.64
C ASN A 166 -9.06 13.93 -3.48
N ARG A 167 -9.89 13.62 -2.45
CA ARG A 167 -9.48 12.61 -1.46
C ARG A 167 -9.17 11.29 -2.17
N PHE A 168 -8.13 10.59 -1.72
CA PHE A 168 -7.76 9.27 -2.24
C PHE A 168 -8.96 8.30 -2.27
N HIS A 169 -9.00 7.43 -3.24
CA HIS A 169 -9.92 6.29 -3.28
C HIS A 169 -9.39 5.19 -2.37
N ALA A 170 -10.27 4.47 -1.67
CA ALA A 170 -9.88 3.33 -0.84
C ALA A 170 -10.86 2.18 -1.00
N THR A 171 -10.34 1.00 -1.24
CA THR A 171 -11.06 -0.27 -1.32
C THR A 171 -10.54 -1.17 -0.19
N ARG A 172 -11.41 -1.57 0.74
CA ARG A 172 -11.08 -2.53 1.80
C ARG A 172 -10.96 -3.92 1.20
N ILE A 173 -9.93 -4.66 1.57
CA ILE A 173 -9.67 -6.04 1.11
C ILE A 173 -9.92 -6.98 2.28
N VAL A 174 -10.72 -8.03 2.06
CA VAL A 174 -11.22 -8.87 3.16
C VAL A 174 -10.88 -10.37 3.02
N ASP A 175 -10.23 -10.78 1.93
CA ASP A 175 -9.74 -12.15 1.77
C ASP A 175 -8.41 -12.23 1.01
N GLU A 176 -7.77 -13.39 1.08
CA GLU A 176 -6.45 -13.65 0.48
C GLU A 176 -6.47 -13.59 -1.05
N ALA A 177 -7.50 -14.13 -1.68
CA ALA A 177 -7.61 -14.14 -3.14
C ALA A 177 -7.64 -12.71 -3.72
N SER A 178 -8.48 -11.85 -3.11
CA SER A 178 -8.56 -10.44 -3.49
C SER A 178 -7.29 -9.66 -3.12
N LEU A 179 -6.60 -10.03 -2.03
CA LEU A 179 -5.32 -9.41 -1.67
C LEU A 179 -4.23 -9.75 -2.67
N LEU A 180 -4.10 -11.01 -3.07
CA LEU A 180 -3.15 -11.44 -4.09
C LEU A 180 -3.46 -10.76 -5.44
N ALA A 181 -4.73 -10.73 -5.85
CA ALA A 181 -5.15 -10.05 -7.08
C ALA A 181 -4.85 -8.55 -7.04
N CYS A 182 -5.07 -7.90 -5.91
CA CYS A 182 -4.73 -6.49 -5.70
C CYS A 182 -3.22 -6.26 -5.75
N ALA A 183 -2.43 -7.10 -5.11
CA ALA A 183 -0.97 -7.01 -5.12
C ALA A 183 -0.43 -7.16 -6.55
N ALA A 184 -0.91 -8.15 -7.29
CA ALA A 184 -0.57 -8.33 -8.71
C ALA A 184 -1.04 -7.15 -9.58
N TYR A 185 -2.26 -6.63 -9.35
CA TYR A 185 -2.75 -5.43 -10.03
C TYR A 185 -1.84 -4.22 -9.83
N VAL A 186 -1.35 -4.00 -8.61
CA VAL A 186 -0.47 -2.87 -8.25
C VAL A 186 0.91 -3.07 -8.85
N ASP A 187 1.55 -4.22 -8.63
CA ASP A 187 2.93 -4.47 -9.06
C ASP A 187 3.07 -4.60 -10.60
N LEU A 188 2.01 -5.04 -11.29
CA LEU A 188 1.99 -5.13 -12.76
C LEU A 188 1.48 -3.83 -13.44
N ASN A 189 1.13 -2.81 -12.67
CA ASN A 189 0.55 -1.59 -13.24
C ASN A 189 1.47 -0.89 -14.26
N PRO A 190 2.80 -0.73 -14.04
CA PRO A 190 3.69 -0.15 -15.04
C PRO A 190 3.75 -0.96 -16.34
N ILE A 191 3.75 -2.30 -16.27
CA ILE A 191 3.75 -3.18 -17.45
C ILE A 191 2.44 -3.00 -18.22
N ARG A 192 1.31 -2.98 -17.53
CA ARG A 192 -0.02 -2.78 -18.13
C ARG A 192 -0.21 -1.38 -18.72
N ALA A 193 0.49 -0.40 -18.17
CA ALA A 193 0.53 0.99 -18.69
C ALA A 193 1.58 1.18 -19.81
N SER A 194 2.26 0.11 -20.24
CA SER A 194 3.35 0.13 -21.21
C SER A 194 4.52 1.04 -20.83
N MET A 195 4.70 1.28 -19.53
CA MET A 195 5.81 2.05 -18.96
C MET A 195 7.04 1.17 -18.72
N ALA A 196 6.85 -0.14 -18.54
CA ALA A 196 7.91 -1.12 -18.34
C ALA A 196 7.63 -2.39 -19.15
N LYS A 197 8.68 -3.14 -19.52
CA LYS A 197 8.57 -4.41 -20.22
C LYS A 197 8.68 -5.61 -19.28
N THR A 198 9.38 -5.47 -18.18
CA THR A 198 9.63 -6.53 -17.18
C THR A 198 9.42 -6.02 -15.76
N LEU A 199 9.37 -6.93 -14.78
CA LEU A 199 9.25 -6.58 -13.37
C LEU A 199 10.47 -5.80 -12.87
N GLU A 200 11.67 -6.12 -13.35
CA GLU A 200 12.92 -5.46 -13.00
C GLU A 200 12.96 -4.02 -13.50
N GLN A 201 12.29 -3.73 -14.62
CA GLN A 201 12.20 -2.41 -15.23
C GLN A 201 11.00 -1.60 -14.71
N SER A 202 10.21 -2.17 -13.80
CA SER A 202 9.05 -1.50 -13.22
C SER A 202 9.47 -0.53 -12.11
N ASP A 203 10.11 0.58 -12.52
CA ASP A 203 10.64 1.59 -11.60
C ASP A 203 9.56 2.12 -10.64
N HIS A 204 9.99 2.48 -9.43
CA HIS A 204 9.13 3.02 -8.37
C HIS A 204 7.96 2.09 -7.99
N THR A 205 8.24 0.78 -7.91
CA THR A 205 7.28 -0.23 -7.43
C THR A 205 7.84 -1.07 -6.30
N SER A 206 6.92 -1.66 -5.52
CA SER A 206 7.30 -2.62 -4.48
C SER A 206 7.98 -3.86 -5.07
N VAL A 207 7.56 -4.35 -6.23
CA VAL A 207 8.16 -5.54 -6.84
C VAL A 207 9.60 -5.30 -7.24
N GLN A 208 9.92 -4.15 -7.82
CA GLN A 208 11.31 -3.80 -8.15
C GLN A 208 12.20 -3.78 -6.90
N ARG A 209 11.74 -3.12 -5.82
CA ARG A 209 12.50 -3.08 -4.55
C ARG A 209 12.75 -4.47 -3.97
N ARG A 210 11.78 -5.38 -4.09
CA ARG A 210 11.92 -6.78 -3.65
C ARG A 210 12.93 -7.56 -4.50
N ILE A 211 12.89 -7.39 -5.83
CA ILE A 211 13.85 -8.01 -6.76
C ILE A 211 15.27 -7.50 -6.48
N GLU A 212 15.47 -6.18 -6.37
CA GLU A 212 16.76 -5.57 -6.02
C GLU A 212 17.30 -6.10 -4.68
N SER A 213 16.43 -6.30 -3.70
CA SER A 213 16.81 -6.85 -2.40
C SER A 213 17.23 -8.30 -2.47
N LEU A 214 16.53 -9.13 -3.26
CA LEU A 214 16.93 -10.53 -3.50
C LEU A 214 18.26 -10.62 -4.20
N THR A 215 18.48 -9.85 -5.26
CA THR A 215 19.73 -9.80 -6.01
C THR A 215 20.88 -9.33 -5.10
N SER A 216 20.68 -8.25 -4.35
CA SER A 216 21.69 -7.74 -3.43
C SER A 216 22.02 -8.72 -2.30
N ALA A 217 21.02 -9.47 -1.81
CA ALA A 217 21.22 -10.50 -0.80
C ALA A 217 22.04 -11.68 -1.34
N ARG A 218 21.74 -12.11 -2.59
CA ARG A 218 22.40 -13.22 -3.26
C ARG A 218 23.84 -12.88 -3.64
N ASP A 219 24.03 -11.74 -4.31
CA ASP A 219 25.30 -11.43 -4.97
C ASP A 219 26.29 -10.70 -4.04
N ARG A 220 25.80 -9.98 -3.02
CA ARG A 220 26.60 -9.13 -2.13
C ARG A 220 26.45 -9.45 -0.65
N GLY A 221 25.66 -10.46 -0.27
CA GLY A 221 25.44 -10.81 1.13
C GLY A 221 24.82 -9.69 1.99
N VAL A 222 24.06 -8.76 1.41
CA VAL A 222 23.52 -7.59 2.11
C VAL A 222 22.57 -8.03 3.22
N PRO A 223 22.82 -7.65 4.50
CA PRO A 223 21.94 -7.97 5.62
C PRO A 223 20.53 -7.43 5.42
N ALA A 224 19.51 -8.14 5.95
CA ALA A 224 18.12 -7.78 5.80
C ALA A 224 17.79 -6.32 6.20
N ALA A 225 18.42 -5.81 7.27
CA ALA A 225 18.23 -4.43 7.74
C ALA A 225 18.74 -3.35 6.75
N LYS A 226 19.61 -3.71 5.82
CA LYS A 226 20.18 -2.81 4.80
C LYS A 226 19.57 -3.00 3.42
N ARG A 227 18.63 -3.93 3.24
CA ARG A 227 17.99 -4.20 1.95
C ARG A 227 17.07 -3.05 1.56
N ARG A 228 16.90 -2.85 0.26
CA ARG A 228 16.08 -1.75 -0.29
C ARG A 228 14.59 -1.90 -0.02
N ASP A 229 14.12 -3.10 0.27
CA ASP A 229 12.72 -3.40 0.62
C ASP A 229 12.46 -3.49 2.13
N ASN A 230 13.41 -3.12 2.99
CA ASN A 230 13.32 -3.27 4.43
C ASN A 230 12.17 -2.49 5.09
N PHE A 231 11.62 -1.51 4.40
CA PHE A 231 10.45 -0.72 4.82
C PHE A 231 9.12 -1.35 4.41
N LEU A 232 9.13 -2.33 3.51
CA LEU A 232 7.95 -3.08 3.09
C LEU A 232 7.67 -4.23 4.07
N ALA A 233 6.38 -4.54 4.28
CA ALA A 233 6.00 -5.77 4.97
C ALA A 233 6.50 -6.99 4.19
N PRO A 234 6.94 -8.08 4.85
CA PRO A 234 7.30 -9.32 4.18
C PRO A 234 6.11 -9.87 3.38
N VAL A 235 6.39 -10.51 2.23
CA VAL A 235 5.32 -11.20 1.48
C VAL A 235 4.84 -12.41 2.25
N SER A 236 5.79 -13.30 2.64
CA SER A 236 5.47 -14.58 3.26
C SER A 236 4.98 -14.42 4.69
N ILE A 237 3.87 -15.06 5.01
CA ILE A 237 3.44 -15.27 6.38
C ILE A 237 4.33 -16.36 6.96
N ASP A 238 5.08 -16.03 8.01
CA ASP A 238 5.85 -17.00 8.79
C ASP A 238 5.03 -17.43 10.01
N GLU A 239 4.33 -18.54 9.87
CA GLU A 239 3.50 -19.10 10.94
C GLU A 239 4.31 -19.59 12.17
N ARG A 240 5.65 -19.67 12.04
CA ARG A 240 6.54 -20.13 13.13
C ARG A 240 6.96 -19.00 14.05
N SER A 241 6.89 -17.75 13.61
CA SER A 241 7.49 -16.60 14.29
C SER A 241 6.54 -15.67 15.04
N ASP A 242 5.32 -15.99 15.26
CA ASP A 242 4.24 -15.22 15.90
C ASP A 242 3.00 -15.05 14.98
N PRO A 243 2.23 -16.11 14.76
CA PRO A 243 1.08 -16.06 13.84
C PRO A 243 -0.06 -15.17 14.37
N ILE A 244 -0.19 -15.01 15.68
CA ILE A 244 -1.36 -14.40 16.33
C ILE A 244 -1.05 -12.99 16.85
N GLY A 245 0.20 -12.72 17.26
CA GLY A 245 0.60 -11.49 17.93
C GLY A 245 0.79 -10.29 17.00
N PRO A 246 1.09 -9.12 17.57
CA PRO A 246 1.34 -7.88 16.82
C PRO A 246 2.59 -7.95 15.95
N CYS A 247 3.57 -8.79 16.26
CA CYS A 247 4.80 -8.99 15.50
C CYS A 247 5.50 -7.68 15.13
N ALA A 248 5.72 -6.81 16.12
CA ALA A 248 6.36 -5.52 15.93
C ALA A 248 7.74 -5.67 15.24
N SER A 249 8.08 -4.73 14.37
CA SER A 249 9.32 -4.81 13.60
C SER A 249 10.57 -4.74 14.47
N ARG A 250 11.48 -5.70 14.30
CA ARG A 250 12.79 -5.75 14.98
C ARG A 250 13.77 -4.73 14.40
N SER A 251 13.62 -4.37 13.14
CA SER A 251 14.53 -3.43 12.46
C SER A 251 14.18 -1.96 12.71
N GLY A 252 12.96 -1.65 13.15
CA GLY A 252 12.45 -0.28 13.25
C GLY A 252 12.24 0.41 11.89
N LYS A 253 12.45 -0.27 10.77
CA LYS A 253 12.31 0.29 9.42
C LYS A 253 10.88 0.20 8.87
N ARG A 254 10.03 -0.60 9.50
CA ARG A 254 8.61 -0.80 9.19
C ARG A 254 7.83 -0.98 10.49
N CYS A 255 6.50 -0.99 10.41
CA CYS A 255 5.66 -1.15 11.58
C CYS A 255 5.74 -2.59 12.13
N SER A 256 5.58 -3.60 11.29
CA SER A 256 5.62 -5.01 11.72
C SER A 256 6.43 -5.90 10.78
N ASP A 257 6.85 -7.05 11.31
CA ASP A 257 7.51 -8.10 10.53
C ASP A 257 6.49 -9.15 10.04
N LYS A 258 5.18 -8.89 10.20
CA LYS A 258 4.11 -9.81 9.79
C LYS A 258 3.93 -9.81 8.28
N GLY A 259 4.04 -10.99 7.67
CA GLY A 259 3.73 -11.20 6.26
C GLY A 259 2.25 -10.98 5.91
N PHE A 260 1.91 -11.08 4.64
CA PHE A 260 0.53 -10.82 4.20
C PHE A 260 -0.03 -11.84 3.20
N LEU A 261 0.78 -12.79 2.67
CA LEU A 261 0.34 -13.87 1.80
C LEU A 261 0.90 -15.21 2.28
N ALA A 262 0.08 -16.26 2.17
CA ALA A 262 0.50 -17.63 2.48
C ALA A 262 1.28 -18.24 1.31
N MET A 263 2.34 -17.55 0.86
CA MET A 263 3.23 -18.00 -0.21
C MET A 263 4.63 -17.37 -0.06
N SER A 264 5.65 -17.98 -0.66
CA SER A 264 6.99 -17.43 -0.66
C SER A 264 7.11 -16.20 -1.59
N LEU A 265 8.09 -15.33 -1.32
CA LEU A 265 8.40 -14.22 -2.24
C LEU A 265 8.77 -14.74 -3.65
N LYS A 266 9.45 -15.89 -3.73
CA LYS A 266 9.81 -16.51 -5.02
C LYS A 266 8.56 -16.90 -5.80
N ASP A 267 7.60 -17.58 -5.16
CA ASP A 267 6.37 -17.99 -5.80
C ASP A 267 5.51 -16.78 -6.19
N TYR A 268 5.52 -15.73 -5.38
CA TYR A 268 4.87 -14.46 -5.70
C TYR A 268 5.44 -13.85 -6.99
N LEU A 269 6.78 -13.73 -7.11
CA LEU A 269 7.42 -13.18 -8.30
C LEU A 269 7.16 -14.05 -9.54
N GLN A 270 7.20 -15.38 -9.41
CA GLN A 270 6.85 -16.31 -10.50
C GLN A 270 5.38 -16.12 -10.93
N THR A 271 4.47 -15.93 -9.97
CA THR A 271 3.05 -15.67 -10.26
C THR A 271 2.87 -14.35 -11.02
N LEU A 272 3.60 -13.30 -10.64
CA LEU A 272 3.55 -12.01 -11.34
C LEU A 272 4.08 -12.12 -12.78
N ASP A 273 5.23 -12.76 -12.98
CA ASP A 273 5.84 -12.95 -14.30
C ASP A 273 4.92 -13.78 -15.22
N TRP A 274 4.39 -14.88 -14.68
CA TRP A 274 3.41 -15.70 -15.41
C TRP A 274 2.16 -14.88 -15.79
N THR A 275 1.61 -14.11 -14.84
CA THR A 275 0.42 -13.26 -15.04
C THR A 275 0.66 -12.21 -16.11
N ALA A 276 1.83 -11.55 -16.09
CA ALA A 276 2.21 -10.55 -17.10
C ALA A 276 2.18 -11.14 -18.51
N ARG A 277 2.73 -12.36 -18.68
CA ARG A 277 2.73 -13.08 -19.96
C ARG A 277 1.30 -13.46 -20.41
N GLN A 278 0.43 -13.88 -19.50
CA GLN A 278 -0.96 -14.20 -19.83
C GLN A 278 -1.74 -12.97 -20.30
N ILE A 279 -1.59 -11.85 -19.60
CA ILE A 279 -2.28 -10.59 -19.94
C ILE A 279 -1.77 -10.02 -21.28
N ALA A 280 -0.46 -10.05 -21.52
CA ALA A 280 0.15 -9.56 -22.77
C ALA A 280 -0.27 -10.40 -23.97
N ALA A 281 -0.41 -11.71 -23.81
CA ALA A 281 -0.78 -12.62 -24.89
C ALA A 281 -2.26 -12.52 -25.32
N GLY A 282 -3.11 -11.81 -24.56
CA GLY A 282 -4.55 -11.70 -24.84
C GLY A 282 -5.29 -13.03 -24.87
N LYS A 283 -4.70 -14.09 -24.32
CA LYS A 283 -5.24 -15.45 -24.37
C LYS A 283 -6.40 -15.59 -23.39
N SER A 284 -7.60 -15.63 -23.90
CA SER A 284 -8.76 -16.19 -23.22
C SER A 284 -8.88 -17.66 -23.63
N GLY A 285 -8.78 -18.59 -22.70
CA GLY A 285 -8.89 -20.00 -22.99
C GLY A 285 -8.55 -20.90 -21.80
N ARG A 286 -8.34 -22.18 -22.07
CA ARG A 286 -8.05 -23.23 -21.09
C ARG A 286 -6.90 -22.85 -20.17
N THR A 287 -7.03 -23.15 -18.87
CA THR A 287 -5.94 -22.94 -17.90
C THR A 287 -4.67 -23.66 -18.38
N PRO A 288 -3.55 -22.93 -18.60
CA PRO A 288 -2.30 -23.56 -18.99
C PRO A 288 -1.82 -24.57 -17.94
N ALA A 289 -1.13 -25.62 -18.38
CA ALA A 289 -0.58 -26.65 -17.48
C ALA A 289 0.48 -26.07 -16.49
N ASP A 290 1.06 -24.92 -16.83
CA ASP A 290 2.06 -24.20 -16.03
C ASP A 290 1.48 -23.12 -15.11
N ALA A 291 0.15 -23.13 -14.90
CA ALA A 291 -0.49 -22.16 -14.01
C ALA A 291 0.04 -22.29 -12.57
N PRO A 292 0.33 -21.17 -11.90
CA PRO A 292 0.86 -21.19 -10.53
C PRO A 292 -0.04 -21.96 -9.57
N PRO A 293 0.52 -22.85 -8.71
CA PRO A 293 -0.28 -23.68 -7.78
C PRO A 293 -1.15 -22.86 -6.83
N VAL A 294 -0.76 -21.62 -6.53
CA VAL A 294 -1.53 -20.71 -5.66
C VAL A 294 -2.92 -20.42 -6.24
N LEU A 295 -3.08 -20.38 -7.56
CA LEU A 295 -4.39 -20.15 -8.18
C LEU A 295 -5.33 -21.31 -7.91
N GLN A 296 -4.83 -22.55 -8.03
CA GLN A 296 -5.60 -23.75 -7.70
C GLN A 296 -5.99 -23.77 -6.21
N ARG A 297 -5.04 -23.48 -5.30
CA ARG A 297 -5.29 -23.36 -3.85
C ARG A 297 -6.38 -22.33 -3.55
N LEU A 298 -6.41 -21.23 -4.28
CA LEU A 298 -7.42 -20.18 -4.13
C LEU A 298 -8.70 -20.45 -4.89
N GLY A 299 -8.80 -21.57 -5.64
CA GLY A 299 -9.97 -21.88 -6.45
C GLY A 299 -10.22 -20.86 -7.56
N LEU A 300 -9.16 -20.38 -8.21
CA LEU A 300 -9.21 -19.41 -9.30
C LEU A 300 -8.70 -20.06 -10.59
N ASP A 301 -9.50 -20.03 -11.64
CA ASP A 301 -9.03 -20.37 -12.98
C ASP A 301 -8.28 -19.20 -13.63
N THR A 302 -7.56 -19.48 -14.71
CA THR A 302 -6.73 -18.47 -15.40
C THR A 302 -7.54 -17.30 -15.95
N PRO A 303 -8.70 -17.47 -16.62
CA PRO A 303 -9.51 -16.36 -17.09
C PRO A 303 -9.99 -15.45 -15.97
N THR A 304 -10.54 -16.02 -14.89
CA THR A 304 -10.99 -15.28 -13.71
C THR A 304 -9.85 -14.51 -13.07
N TRP A 305 -8.70 -15.15 -12.87
CA TRP A 305 -7.50 -14.51 -12.31
C TRP A 305 -7.04 -13.32 -13.17
N CYS A 306 -6.88 -13.52 -14.47
CA CYS A 306 -6.43 -12.46 -15.38
C CYS A 306 -7.41 -11.28 -15.42
N GLU A 307 -8.74 -11.53 -15.35
CA GLU A 307 -9.73 -10.47 -15.26
C GLU A 307 -9.65 -9.73 -13.92
N LEU A 308 -9.53 -10.46 -12.80
CA LEU A 308 -9.36 -9.85 -11.47
C LEU A 308 -8.13 -8.93 -11.43
N VAL A 309 -6.99 -9.37 -11.94
CA VAL A 309 -5.76 -8.57 -11.96
C VAL A 309 -5.85 -7.41 -12.96
N ARG A 310 -6.42 -7.63 -14.14
CA ARG A 310 -6.52 -6.59 -15.16
C ARG A 310 -7.50 -5.47 -14.75
N ASP A 311 -8.64 -5.84 -14.22
CA ASP A 311 -9.76 -4.93 -14.01
C ASP A 311 -10.06 -4.63 -12.52
N PHE A 312 -9.14 -4.94 -11.58
CA PHE A 312 -9.34 -4.79 -10.14
C PHE A 312 -10.00 -3.47 -9.75
N GLY A 313 -9.47 -2.35 -10.21
CA GLY A 313 -10.01 -1.02 -9.90
C GLY A 313 -11.40 -0.73 -10.51
N ARG A 314 -11.83 -1.50 -11.51
CA ARG A 314 -13.17 -1.42 -12.11
C ARG A 314 -14.14 -2.36 -11.42
N LEU A 315 -13.66 -3.54 -11.00
CA LEU A 315 -14.46 -4.57 -10.36
C LEU A 315 -14.87 -4.18 -8.93
N PHE A 316 -13.95 -3.56 -8.19
CA PHE A 316 -14.16 -3.25 -6.78
C PHE A 316 -14.24 -1.74 -6.53
N TYR A 317 -15.07 -1.36 -5.55
CA TYR A 317 -15.26 0.06 -5.19
C TYR A 317 -14.88 0.32 -3.73
N LEU A 318 -15.72 -0.05 -2.76
CA LEU A 318 -15.45 0.14 -1.33
C LEU A 318 -14.86 -1.10 -0.67
N VAL A 319 -15.17 -2.28 -1.20
CA VAL A 319 -14.74 -3.57 -0.65
C VAL A 319 -14.37 -4.53 -1.78
N ALA A 320 -13.34 -5.31 -1.57
CA ALA A 320 -12.92 -6.42 -2.42
C ALA A 320 -12.83 -7.69 -1.57
N GLY A 321 -13.46 -8.75 -2.03
CA GLY A 321 -13.52 -10.03 -1.36
C GLY A 321 -14.56 -10.93 -1.98
N ARG A 322 -14.53 -12.19 -1.57
CA ARG A 322 -15.57 -13.15 -1.91
C ARG A 322 -16.88 -12.81 -1.23
N PRO A 323 -18.04 -13.20 -1.82
CA PRO A 323 -19.35 -12.95 -1.22
C PRO A 323 -19.45 -13.38 0.23
N GLU A 324 -18.93 -14.57 0.58
CA GLU A 324 -18.94 -15.12 1.92
C GLU A 324 -18.15 -14.29 2.96
N CYS A 325 -17.20 -13.47 2.52
CA CYS A 325 -16.45 -12.53 3.37
C CYS A 325 -17.07 -11.14 3.42
N VAL A 326 -17.67 -10.69 2.30
CA VAL A 326 -18.22 -9.33 2.17
C VAL A 326 -19.62 -9.21 2.76
N ASP A 327 -20.51 -10.18 2.54
CA ASP A 327 -21.89 -10.10 2.97
C ASP A 327 -22.04 -10.06 4.52
N PRO A 328 -21.29 -10.84 5.32
CA PRO A 328 -21.28 -10.69 6.78
C PRO A 328 -20.73 -9.34 7.25
N LEU A 329 -19.70 -8.82 6.58
CA LEU A 329 -19.13 -7.51 6.91
C LEU A 329 -20.14 -6.38 6.65
N LYS A 330 -20.90 -6.47 5.55
CA LYS A 330 -21.98 -5.53 5.21
C LYS A 330 -23.05 -5.50 6.31
N SER A 331 -23.47 -6.69 6.79
CA SER A 331 -24.47 -6.83 7.84
C SER A 331 -23.97 -6.27 9.19
N ARG A 332 -22.74 -6.66 9.59
CA ARG A 332 -22.11 -6.22 10.85
C ARG A 332 -21.93 -4.70 10.91
N LYS A 333 -21.54 -4.07 9.82
CA LYS A 333 -21.30 -2.62 9.74
C LYS A 333 -22.55 -1.83 9.36
N MET A 334 -23.70 -2.48 9.14
CA MET A 334 -24.96 -1.90 8.67
C MET A 334 -24.79 -0.96 7.44
N GLN A 335 -23.78 -1.25 6.62
CA GLN A 335 -23.38 -0.40 5.50
C GLN A 335 -23.93 -0.91 4.18
N ARG A 336 -25.04 -0.33 3.72
CA ARG A 336 -25.64 -0.68 2.42
C ARG A 336 -24.71 -0.52 1.22
N ARG A 337 -23.66 0.29 1.32
CA ARG A 337 -22.68 0.52 0.24
C ARG A 337 -21.56 -0.51 0.18
N TYR A 338 -21.44 -1.40 1.17
CA TYR A 338 -20.59 -2.57 1.10
C TYR A 338 -21.30 -3.63 0.23
N HIS A 339 -21.14 -3.51 -1.08
CA HIS A 339 -21.65 -4.49 -2.02
C HIS A 339 -20.62 -4.74 -3.11
N LEU A 340 -20.57 -5.97 -3.57
CA LEU A 340 -19.82 -6.34 -4.76
C LEU A 340 -20.61 -5.92 -6.00
N ARG A 341 -19.93 -5.39 -6.99
CA ARG A 341 -20.49 -5.23 -8.32
C ARG A 341 -20.85 -6.60 -8.89
N ARG A 342 -21.88 -6.67 -9.72
CA ARG A 342 -22.37 -7.93 -10.30
C ARG A 342 -21.24 -8.77 -10.86
N ARG A 343 -20.38 -8.19 -11.71
CA ARG A 343 -19.27 -8.93 -12.33
C ARG A 343 -18.24 -9.44 -11.31
N ALA A 344 -17.90 -8.68 -10.29
CA ALA A 344 -17.00 -9.12 -9.22
C ALA A 344 -17.60 -10.30 -8.42
N ARG A 345 -18.91 -10.27 -8.17
CA ARG A 345 -19.62 -11.37 -7.51
C ARG A 345 -19.60 -12.62 -8.37
N GLU A 346 -19.90 -12.52 -9.66
CA GLU A 346 -19.84 -13.65 -10.60
C GLU A 346 -18.46 -14.32 -10.65
N LEU A 347 -17.37 -13.52 -10.71
CA LEU A 347 -16.00 -14.01 -10.74
C LEU A 347 -15.55 -14.71 -9.46
N LEU A 348 -16.06 -14.26 -8.29
CA LEU A 348 -15.60 -14.73 -7.00
C LEU A 348 -16.56 -15.70 -6.31
N THR A 349 -17.76 -15.93 -6.86
CA THR A 349 -18.61 -17.03 -6.43
C THR A 349 -17.99 -18.33 -6.93
N ARG A 350 -17.72 -19.28 -6.03
CA ARG A 350 -17.26 -20.62 -6.44
C ARG A 350 -18.33 -21.24 -7.34
N ALA A 351 -17.92 -21.77 -8.50
CA ALA A 351 -18.71 -22.73 -9.20
C ALA A 351 -18.78 -23.99 -8.30
N ASP A 352 -19.96 -24.36 -7.83
CA ASP A 352 -20.22 -25.59 -7.11
C ASP A 352 -19.87 -26.81 -7.98
#